data_f35e0f21c47245d50967eff63985b702
#
_entry.id   f35e0f21c47245d50967eff63985b702
#
_cell.length_a   1.000
_cell.length_b   1.000
_cell.length_c   1.000
_cell.angle_alpha   90.00
_cell.angle_beta   90.00
_cell.angle_gamma   90.00
#
_symmetry.space_group_name_H-M   'P 1'
#
loop_
_entity.id
_entity.type
_entity.pdbx_description
1 polymer ?
#
loop_
_entity_poly.entity_id
_entity_poly.type
_entity_poly.pdbx_seq_one_letter_code
_entity_poly.pdbx_strand_id
1 'polypeptide(L)'
;MQSTARCGGHVTLLFSIHSESEDPMQQGSRGAGFCVEAGVECTIQMLPLAEGEEFNISIAIQSADGILDDEEVALLYVDVFEEFMQRELLDEAHCYHVDLNLELPLSQGFGMSAAGALSCAQALCSLLELETDPAQIAHLVERQNSSGLGDVLAAT
;
A
#
# COMPACT_ATOMS: atom_id res chain seq x y z
N MET A 1 12.47 -8.81 -12.68
CA MET A 1 11.04 -9.11 -12.94
C MET A 1 10.21 -7.86 -12.61
N GLN A 2 8.96 -7.79 -13.05
CA GLN A 2 8.11 -6.61 -12.82
C GLN A 2 6.65 -7.03 -12.66
N SER A 3 5.94 -6.35 -11.77
CA SER A 3 4.49 -6.48 -11.59
C SER A 3 3.86 -5.11 -11.42
N THR A 4 2.60 -4.97 -11.86
CA THR A 4 1.82 -3.75 -11.71
C THR A 4 0.45 -4.12 -11.13
N ALA A 5 0.00 -3.37 -10.14
CA ALA A 5 -1.35 -3.46 -9.60
C ALA A 5 -1.97 -2.06 -9.48
N ARG A 6 -3.30 -1.99 -9.55
CA ARG A 6 -4.05 -0.75 -9.44
C ARG A 6 -5.22 -0.93 -8.49
N CYS A 7 -5.42 0.06 -7.65
CA CYS A 7 -6.52 0.11 -6.69
C CYS A 7 -7.23 1.45 -6.78
N GLY A 8 -8.55 1.43 -6.91
CA GLY A 8 -9.38 2.64 -6.93
C GLY A 8 -9.46 3.33 -5.57
N GLY A 9 -9.75 4.62 -5.59
CA GLY A 9 -10.01 5.37 -4.37
C GLY A 9 -11.38 5.06 -3.77
N HIS A 10 -11.58 5.47 -2.51
CA HIS A 10 -12.83 5.29 -1.79
C HIS A 10 -13.25 6.59 -1.11
N VAL A 11 -14.52 6.95 -1.21
CA VAL A 11 -15.12 8.10 -0.52
C VAL A 11 -16.09 7.60 0.54
N THR A 12 -15.72 7.78 1.80
CA THR A 12 -16.56 7.40 2.94
C THR A 12 -17.63 8.46 3.18
N LEU A 13 -18.89 8.05 3.24
CA LEU A 13 -20.04 8.91 3.53
C LEU A 13 -20.40 8.92 5.01
N LEU A 14 -20.40 7.76 5.64
CA LEU A 14 -20.66 7.60 7.06
C LEU A 14 -19.94 6.35 7.59
N PHE A 15 -19.51 6.39 8.84
CA PHE A 15 -18.84 5.25 9.47
C PHE A 15 -18.99 5.27 11.00
N SER A 16 -18.78 4.11 11.60
CA SER A 16 -18.59 3.92 13.04
C SER A 16 -17.26 3.21 13.30
N ILE A 17 -16.55 3.62 14.33
CA ILE A 17 -15.26 3.08 14.70
C ILE A 17 -15.46 1.90 15.66
N HIS A 18 -14.71 0.82 15.43
CA HIS A 18 -14.66 -0.37 16.27
C HIS A 18 -13.18 -0.69 16.55
N SER A 19 -12.68 -0.21 17.68
CA SER A 19 -11.27 -0.32 18.09
C SER A 19 -11.08 -0.96 19.47
N GLU A 20 -12.12 -1.64 19.98
CA GLU A 20 -12.12 -2.20 21.33
C GLU A 20 -11.28 -3.48 21.45
N SER A 21 -10.99 -4.17 20.35
CA SER A 21 -10.15 -5.36 20.34
C SER A 21 -8.68 -5.03 20.54
N GLU A 22 -7.95 -5.89 21.25
CA GLU A 22 -6.48 -5.81 21.32
C GLU A 22 -5.82 -6.36 20.04
N ASP A 23 -6.54 -7.16 19.27
CA ASP A 23 -6.09 -7.69 17.97
C ASP A 23 -6.35 -6.67 16.86
N PRO A 24 -5.30 -6.12 16.22
CA PRO A 24 -5.45 -5.15 15.14
C PRO A 24 -6.32 -5.64 13.96
N MET A 25 -6.30 -6.96 13.69
CA MET A 25 -7.11 -7.56 12.63
C MET A 25 -8.62 -7.54 12.92
N GLN A 26 -9.02 -7.31 14.16
CA GLN A 26 -10.41 -7.18 14.58
C GLN A 26 -10.84 -5.73 14.78
N GLN A 27 -9.91 -4.80 14.64
CA GLN A 27 -10.21 -3.37 14.68
C GLN A 27 -10.58 -2.89 13.28
N GLY A 28 -11.41 -1.86 13.21
CA GLY A 28 -11.80 -1.30 11.92
C GLY A 28 -12.96 -0.33 12.02
N SER A 29 -13.60 -0.09 10.89
CA SER A 29 -14.83 0.69 10.82
C SER A 29 -15.94 -0.07 10.10
N ARG A 30 -17.18 0.33 10.36
CA ARG A 30 -18.36 -0.09 9.59
C ARG A 30 -19.03 1.15 9.04
N GLY A 31 -19.38 1.12 7.78
CA GLY A 31 -19.95 2.32 7.16
C GLY A 31 -20.49 2.08 5.77
N ALA A 32 -20.71 3.17 5.09
CA ALA A 32 -21.10 3.20 3.70
C ALA A 32 -20.35 4.31 2.97
N GLY A 33 -19.97 4.03 1.73
CA GLY A 33 -19.27 4.93 0.84
C GLY A 33 -19.43 4.46 -0.59
N PHE A 34 -18.62 5.00 -1.47
CA PHE A 34 -18.53 4.54 -2.85
C PHE A 34 -17.08 4.53 -3.31
N CYS A 35 -16.74 3.56 -4.16
CA CYS A 35 -15.44 3.50 -4.80
C CYS A 35 -15.44 4.33 -6.07
N VAL A 36 -14.29 4.90 -6.40
CA VAL A 36 -14.02 5.60 -7.65
C VAL A 36 -12.97 4.81 -8.43
N GLU A 37 -13.04 4.90 -9.75
CA GLU A 37 -12.10 4.17 -10.62
C GLU A 37 -10.67 4.74 -10.52
N ALA A 38 -10.55 6.06 -10.41
CA ALA A 38 -9.27 6.70 -10.20
C ALA A 38 -8.71 6.37 -8.80
N GLY A 39 -7.41 6.15 -8.69
CA GLY A 39 -6.77 5.75 -7.44
C GLY A 39 -5.26 5.73 -7.51
N VAL A 40 -4.65 4.62 -7.14
CA VAL A 40 -3.20 4.42 -7.18
C VAL A 40 -2.85 3.25 -8.08
N GLU A 41 -1.92 3.49 -9.01
CA GLU A 41 -1.23 2.45 -9.75
C GLU A 41 0.18 2.29 -9.16
N CYS A 42 0.54 1.08 -8.79
CA CYS A 42 1.85 0.71 -8.26
C CYS A 42 2.53 -0.27 -9.18
N THR A 43 3.72 0.08 -9.67
CA THR A 43 4.59 -0.80 -10.45
C THR A 43 5.85 -1.09 -9.66
N ILE A 44 6.17 -2.37 -9.47
CA ILE A 44 7.36 -2.82 -8.74
C ILE A 44 8.26 -3.61 -9.68
N GLN A 45 9.52 -3.18 -9.75
CA GLN A 45 10.59 -3.89 -10.44
C GLN A 45 11.52 -4.52 -9.42
N MET A 46 11.78 -5.81 -9.57
CA MET A 46 12.76 -6.57 -8.79
C MET A 46 14.00 -6.81 -9.65
N LEU A 47 15.13 -6.33 -9.18
CA LEU A 47 16.42 -6.38 -9.87
C LEU A 47 17.43 -7.13 -8.99
N PRO A 48 18.29 -8.01 -9.58
CA PRO A 48 19.31 -8.69 -8.82
C PRO A 48 20.32 -7.66 -8.27
N LEU A 49 20.75 -7.85 -7.03
CA LEU A 49 21.83 -7.05 -6.45
C LEU A 49 23.13 -7.30 -7.21
N ALA A 50 23.86 -6.22 -7.52
CA ALA A 50 25.21 -6.33 -8.04
C ALA A 50 26.20 -6.67 -6.91
N GLU A 51 27.38 -7.15 -7.27
CA GLU A 51 28.40 -7.53 -6.29
C GLU A 51 28.84 -6.31 -5.44
N GLY A 52 28.60 -6.40 -4.13
CA GLY A 52 28.91 -5.32 -3.17
C GLY A 52 27.79 -4.29 -2.95
N GLU A 53 26.64 -4.48 -3.59
CA GLU A 53 25.43 -3.68 -3.27
C GLU A 53 24.68 -4.27 -2.06
N GLU A 54 24.08 -3.40 -1.28
CA GLU A 54 23.22 -3.78 -0.18
C GLU A 54 21.74 -3.74 -0.62
N PHE A 55 20.92 -4.56 0.02
CA PHE A 55 19.47 -4.52 -0.13
C PHE A 55 18.93 -3.09 0.01
N ASN A 56 18.12 -2.68 -0.94
CA ASN A 56 17.46 -1.38 -0.89
C ASN A 56 16.09 -1.40 -1.57
N ILE A 57 15.26 -0.44 -1.17
CA ILE A 57 13.96 -0.16 -1.75
C ILE A 57 13.99 1.31 -2.17
N SER A 58 13.84 1.58 -3.46
CA SER A 58 13.71 2.94 -3.98
C SER A 58 12.27 3.22 -4.39
N ILE A 59 11.74 4.36 -3.98
CA ILE A 59 10.33 4.73 -4.19
C ILE A 59 10.28 6.05 -4.96
N ALA A 60 9.58 6.04 -6.08
CA ALA A 60 9.26 7.22 -6.86
C ALA A 60 7.75 7.42 -6.88
N ILE A 61 7.29 8.62 -6.54
CA ILE A 61 5.87 8.94 -6.46
C ILE A 61 5.56 10.05 -7.45
N GLN A 62 4.60 9.81 -8.31
CA GLN A 62 4.06 10.79 -9.23
C GLN A 62 2.59 11.09 -8.89
N SER A 63 2.25 12.36 -8.88
CA SER A 63 0.87 12.85 -8.72
C SER A 63 0.46 13.68 -9.94
N ALA A 64 -0.80 14.10 -10.00
CA ALA A 64 -1.30 14.99 -11.04
C ALA A 64 -0.51 16.33 -11.11
N ASP A 65 0.10 16.77 -10.00
CA ASP A 65 0.87 18.01 -9.90
C ASP A 65 2.37 17.81 -10.21
N GLY A 66 2.80 16.58 -10.50
CA GLY A 66 4.18 16.21 -10.80
C GLY A 66 4.79 15.24 -9.79
N ILE A 67 6.12 15.19 -9.76
CA ILE A 67 6.86 14.32 -8.83
C ILE A 67 6.60 14.79 -7.40
N LEU A 68 6.19 13.87 -6.55
CA LEU A 68 5.97 14.10 -5.13
C LEU A 68 7.19 13.61 -4.34
N ASP A 69 7.91 14.56 -3.75
CA ASP A 69 9.03 14.30 -2.85
C ASP A 69 8.54 14.53 -1.40
N ASP A 70 7.80 13.55 -0.89
CA ASP A 70 7.17 13.58 0.43
C ASP A 70 7.53 12.30 1.20
N GLU A 71 8.41 12.45 2.19
CA GLU A 71 8.91 11.34 3.00
C GLU A 71 7.80 10.63 3.77
N GLU A 72 6.79 11.36 4.27
CA GLU A 72 5.67 10.74 5.03
C GLU A 72 4.82 9.85 4.12
N VAL A 73 4.62 10.26 2.87
CA VAL A 73 3.90 9.44 1.89
C VAL A 73 4.73 8.22 1.49
N ALA A 74 6.03 8.38 1.33
CA ALA A 74 6.93 7.26 0.99
C ALA A 74 7.01 6.21 2.12
N LEU A 75 6.97 6.64 3.39
CA LEU A 75 7.00 5.75 4.55
C LEU A 75 5.89 4.71 4.55
N LEU A 76 4.69 5.05 4.09
CA LEU A 76 3.59 4.08 3.96
C LEU A 76 4.00 2.85 3.15
N TYR A 77 4.72 3.05 2.06
CA TYR A 77 5.15 1.97 1.18
C TYR A 77 6.34 1.21 1.74
N VAL A 78 7.23 1.89 2.47
CA VAL A 78 8.30 1.24 3.24
C VAL A 78 7.69 0.29 4.27
N ASP A 79 6.64 0.71 4.99
CA ASP A 79 5.96 -0.12 5.98
C ASP A 79 5.30 -1.36 5.36
N VAL A 80 4.78 -1.24 4.11
CA VAL A 80 4.29 -2.42 3.37
C VAL A 80 5.43 -3.41 3.15
N PHE A 81 6.60 -2.96 2.70
CA PHE A 81 7.77 -3.83 2.51
C PHE A 81 8.27 -4.41 3.83
N GLU A 82 8.28 -3.63 4.92
CA GLU A 82 8.65 -4.11 6.25
C GLU A 82 7.74 -5.24 6.74
N GLU A 83 6.43 -5.16 6.48
CA GLU A 83 5.50 -6.23 6.83
C GLU A 83 5.79 -7.51 6.03
N PHE A 84 6.19 -7.41 4.74
CA PHE A 84 6.65 -8.55 3.94
C PHE A 84 7.97 -9.12 4.49
N MET A 85 8.91 -8.28 4.90
CA MET A 85 10.19 -8.71 5.51
C MET A 85 9.97 -9.42 6.83
N GLN A 86 9.12 -8.89 7.72
CA GLN A 86 8.79 -9.50 9.01
C GLN A 86 8.17 -10.89 8.86
N ARG A 87 7.48 -11.13 7.76
CA ARG A 87 6.89 -12.44 7.42
C ARG A 87 7.82 -13.35 6.64
N GLU A 88 9.07 -12.93 6.42
CA GLU A 88 10.05 -13.67 5.61
C GLU A 88 9.55 -13.98 4.18
N LEU A 89 8.75 -13.07 3.61
CA LEU A 89 8.17 -13.22 2.27
C LEU A 89 8.97 -12.49 1.18
N LEU A 90 9.87 -11.58 1.57
CA LEU A 90 10.66 -10.77 0.64
C LEU A 90 12.00 -11.44 0.34
N ASP A 91 12.41 -11.38 -0.93
CA ASP A 91 13.73 -11.85 -1.36
C ASP A 91 14.77 -10.73 -1.25
N GLU A 92 15.55 -10.74 -0.17
CA GLU A 92 16.59 -9.74 0.11
C GLU A 92 17.84 -9.88 -0.78
N ALA A 93 17.92 -10.90 -1.66
CA ALA A 93 18.96 -11.01 -2.67
C ALA A 93 18.71 -10.07 -3.88
N HIS A 94 17.64 -9.29 -3.84
CA HIS A 94 17.23 -8.35 -4.87
C HIS A 94 17.02 -6.95 -4.29
N CYS A 95 17.15 -5.92 -5.12
CA CYS A 95 16.63 -4.58 -4.82
C CYS A 95 15.28 -4.38 -5.50
N TYR A 96 14.49 -3.47 -4.93
CA TYR A 96 13.14 -3.18 -5.41
C TYR A 96 13.01 -1.71 -5.79
N HIS A 97 12.51 -1.47 -6.99
CA HIS A 97 12.18 -0.13 -7.46
C HIS A 97 10.67 -0.01 -7.59
N VAL A 98 10.09 0.95 -6.88
CA VAL A 98 8.64 1.16 -6.77
C VAL A 98 8.27 2.47 -7.44
N ASP A 99 7.48 2.40 -8.49
CA ASP A 99 6.90 3.55 -9.18
C ASP A 99 5.40 3.63 -8.83
N LEU A 100 5.00 4.76 -8.27
CA LEU A 100 3.63 5.04 -7.86
C LEU A 100 3.06 6.19 -8.67
N ASN A 101 1.86 5.98 -9.20
CA ASN A 101 1.08 7.02 -9.86
C ASN A 101 -0.23 7.26 -9.09
N LEU A 102 -0.33 8.44 -8.48
CA LEU A 102 -1.50 8.88 -7.72
C LEU A 102 -2.40 9.73 -8.62
N GLU A 103 -3.56 9.20 -8.98
CA GLU A 103 -4.51 9.86 -9.88
C GLU A 103 -5.42 10.87 -9.16
N LEU A 104 -5.49 10.80 -7.82
CA LEU A 104 -6.31 11.69 -6.98
C LEU A 104 -5.43 12.38 -5.93
N PRO A 105 -5.83 13.56 -5.45
CA PRO A 105 -5.06 14.28 -4.44
C PRO A 105 -5.07 13.56 -3.09
N LEU A 106 -3.93 13.62 -2.40
CA LEU A 106 -3.77 13.10 -1.04
C LEU A 106 -4.53 13.95 -0.02
N SER A 107 -4.89 13.34 1.11
CA SER A 107 -5.51 14.02 2.28
C SER A 107 -6.82 14.74 1.98
N GLN A 108 -7.52 14.37 0.90
CA GLN A 108 -8.80 14.94 0.48
C GLN A 108 -9.99 13.97 0.66
N GLY A 109 -9.80 12.89 1.41
CA GLY A 109 -10.86 11.93 1.72
C GLY A 109 -11.16 10.93 0.60
N PHE A 110 -10.19 10.68 -0.30
CA PHE A 110 -10.31 9.71 -1.39
C PHE A 110 -9.73 8.32 -1.04
N GLY A 111 -9.35 8.07 0.19
CA GLY A 111 -8.79 6.79 0.63
C GLY A 111 -7.48 6.43 -0.09
N MET A 112 -6.67 7.42 -0.47
CA MET A 112 -5.47 7.21 -1.29
C MET A 112 -4.39 6.41 -0.56
N SER A 113 -4.29 6.51 0.76
CA SER A 113 -3.37 5.71 1.56
C SER A 113 -3.73 4.22 1.48
N ALA A 114 -5.02 3.89 1.66
CA ALA A 114 -5.52 2.53 1.54
C ALA A 114 -5.31 1.96 0.14
N ALA A 115 -5.68 2.73 -0.90
CA ALA A 115 -5.49 2.35 -2.29
C ALA A 115 -4.00 2.12 -2.61
N GLY A 116 -3.11 2.97 -2.09
CA GLY A 116 -1.66 2.86 -2.24
C GLY A 116 -1.10 1.62 -1.55
N ALA A 117 -1.39 1.42 -0.27
CA ALA A 117 -0.94 0.25 0.47
C ALA A 117 -1.42 -1.06 -0.17
N LEU A 118 -2.70 -1.09 -0.59
CA LEU A 118 -3.29 -2.28 -1.22
C LEU A 118 -2.68 -2.56 -2.60
N SER A 119 -2.52 -1.56 -3.46
CA SER A 119 -1.89 -1.75 -4.78
C SER A 119 -0.43 -2.19 -4.66
N CYS A 120 0.32 -1.66 -3.69
CA CYS A 120 1.69 -2.07 -3.40
C CYS A 120 1.74 -3.53 -2.93
N ALA A 121 0.90 -3.92 -1.96
CA ALA A 121 0.83 -5.29 -1.48
C ALA A 121 0.41 -6.28 -2.59
N GLN A 122 -0.57 -5.90 -3.43
CA GLN A 122 -0.99 -6.72 -4.58
C GLN A 122 0.13 -6.90 -5.60
N ALA A 123 0.86 -5.82 -5.92
CA ALA A 123 1.99 -5.89 -6.85
C ALA A 123 3.11 -6.79 -6.31
N LEU A 124 3.43 -6.71 -5.00
CA LEU A 124 4.40 -7.59 -4.35
C LEU A 124 3.95 -9.07 -4.36
N CYS A 125 2.71 -9.35 -3.95
CA CYS A 125 2.17 -10.71 -3.96
C CYS A 125 2.24 -11.31 -5.37
N SER A 126 1.87 -10.54 -6.39
CA SER A 126 1.94 -10.99 -7.78
C SER A 126 3.37 -11.18 -8.27
N LEU A 127 4.30 -10.27 -7.92
CA LEU A 127 5.70 -10.32 -8.31
C LEU A 127 6.43 -11.55 -7.76
N LEU A 128 6.12 -11.90 -6.51
CA LEU A 128 6.72 -12.97 -5.74
C LEU A 128 5.91 -14.28 -5.78
N GLU A 129 4.83 -14.31 -6.55
CA GLU A 129 3.93 -15.48 -6.71
C GLU A 129 3.40 -16.02 -5.35
N LEU A 130 3.03 -15.10 -4.43
CA LEU A 130 2.57 -15.44 -3.09
C LEU A 130 1.05 -15.66 -3.05
N GLU A 131 0.62 -16.64 -2.27
CA GLU A 131 -0.80 -16.88 -1.97
C GLU A 131 -1.29 -16.09 -0.72
N THR A 132 -0.50 -15.11 -0.27
CA THR A 132 -0.85 -14.25 0.87
C THR A 132 -1.93 -13.25 0.45
N ASP A 133 -2.90 -13.00 1.34
CA ASP A 133 -3.93 -12.00 1.12
C ASP A 133 -3.35 -10.58 1.26
N PRO A 134 -3.24 -9.80 0.16
CA PRO A 134 -2.67 -8.46 0.20
C PRO A 134 -3.50 -7.47 1.01
N ALA A 135 -4.83 -7.70 1.14
CA ALA A 135 -5.69 -6.84 1.94
C ALA A 135 -5.38 -6.92 3.44
N GLN A 136 -4.97 -8.09 3.94
CA GLN A 136 -4.55 -8.23 5.34
C GLN A 136 -3.28 -7.43 5.63
N ILE A 137 -2.31 -7.45 4.71
CA ILE A 137 -1.07 -6.69 4.85
C ILE A 137 -1.37 -5.19 4.83
N ALA A 138 -2.10 -4.72 3.82
CA ALA A 138 -2.46 -3.32 3.70
C ALA A 138 -3.25 -2.81 4.92
N HIS A 139 -4.19 -3.62 5.45
CA HIS A 139 -4.96 -3.27 6.64
C HIS A 139 -4.08 -3.12 7.89
N LEU A 140 -3.12 -4.02 8.10
CA LEU A 140 -2.19 -3.92 9.23
C LEU A 140 -1.34 -2.65 9.15
N VAL A 141 -0.80 -2.35 7.98
CA VAL A 141 -0.01 -1.13 7.74
C VAL A 141 -0.84 0.13 8.00
N GLU A 142 -2.08 0.20 7.51
CA GLU A 142 -2.98 1.32 7.82
C GLU A 142 -3.25 1.47 9.32
N ARG A 143 -3.43 0.35 10.03
CA ARG A 143 -3.65 0.37 11.49
C ARG A 143 -2.42 0.88 12.24
N GLN A 144 -1.22 0.47 11.86
CA GLN A 144 0.03 0.93 12.46
C GLN A 144 0.24 2.43 12.25
N ASN A 145 -0.07 2.93 11.05
CA ASN A 145 0.07 4.34 10.70
C ASN A 145 -1.10 5.23 11.15
N SER A 146 -2.14 4.64 11.74
CA SER A 146 -3.38 5.36 12.09
C SER A 146 -4.00 6.11 10.90
N SER A 147 -3.71 5.69 9.67
CA SER A 147 -4.12 6.35 8.43
C SER A 147 -5.51 5.95 7.94
N GLY A 148 -6.06 4.81 8.41
CA GLY A 148 -7.38 4.34 8.02
C GLY A 148 -7.95 3.30 8.97
N LEU A 149 -9.25 3.07 8.92
CA LEU A 149 -9.97 2.12 9.77
C LEU A 149 -10.81 1.10 8.99
N GLY A 150 -10.84 1.19 7.66
CA GLY A 150 -11.68 0.30 6.86
C GLY A 150 -11.66 0.58 5.35
N ASP A 151 -10.87 1.56 4.92
CA ASP A 151 -10.81 1.95 3.50
C ASP A 151 -10.21 0.84 2.64
N VAL A 152 -9.25 0.05 3.16
CA VAL A 152 -8.70 -1.13 2.47
C VAL A 152 -9.80 -2.14 2.13
N LEU A 153 -10.67 -2.47 3.10
CA LEU A 153 -11.77 -3.44 2.88
C LEU A 153 -12.82 -2.91 1.91
N ALA A 154 -12.95 -1.58 1.78
CA ALA A 154 -13.86 -0.98 0.81
C ALA A 154 -13.27 -0.96 -0.61
N ALA A 155 -11.95 -1.01 -0.73
CA ALA A 155 -11.22 -0.97 -2.00
C ALA A 155 -10.95 -2.39 -2.59
N THR A 156 -11.24 -3.47 -1.85
CA THR A 156 -11.18 -4.86 -2.32
C THR A 156 -12.50 -5.28 -2.98
#